data_bce744722de1890e6e6977a44a5d7f86
#
_entry.id   bce744722de1890e6e6977a44a5d7f86
#
_cell.length_a   1.000
_cell.length_b   1.000
_cell.length_c   1.000
_cell.angle_alpha   90.00
_cell.angle_beta   90.00
_cell.angle_gamma   90.00
#
_symmetry.space_group_name_H-M   'P 1'
#
loop_
_entity.id
_entity.type
_entity.pdbx_description
1 polymer ?
#
loop_
_entity_poly.entity_id
_entity_poly.type
_entity_poly.pdbx_seq_one_letter_code
_entity_poly.pdbx_strand_id
1 'polypeptide(L)'
;MKVCLIGNNLTSLILAYILSKKNFNIEIYSLKSSKHVFNTRTLGITASNLKYLEKYLDNLSRNTNCIDEIKVLIQNGKINEEILFNQNSINLFNMIKYDQFIKIIKKKVSQKKNILF
;
A
#
# COMPACT_ATOMS: atom_id res chain seq x y z
N MET A 1 12.29 -23.14 -4.77
CA MET A 1 12.31 -22.29 -5.97
C MET A 1 12.83 -20.90 -5.58
N LYS A 2 13.66 -20.28 -6.44
CA LYS A 2 14.23 -18.95 -6.25
C LYS A 2 13.51 -17.95 -7.13
N VAL A 3 13.20 -16.77 -6.58
CA VAL A 3 12.54 -15.67 -7.29
C VAL A 3 13.40 -14.41 -7.17
N CYS A 4 13.66 -13.78 -8.31
CA CYS A 4 14.38 -12.52 -8.40
C CYS A 4 13.38 -11.38 -8.63
N LEU A 5 13.44 -10.32 -7.81
CA LEU A 5 12.63 -9.13 -7.95
C LEU A 5 13.53 -7.92 -8.23
N ILE A 6 13.17 -7.15 -9.26
CA ILE A 6 13.89 -5.94 -9.63
C ILE A 6 13.13 -4.72 -9.11
N GLY A 7 13.79 -3.94 -8.26
CA GLY A 7 13.22 -2.75 -7.63
C GLY A 7 12.86 -2.97 -6.15
N ASN A 8 13.05 -1.91 -5.36
CA ASN A 8 12.78 -1.87 -3.92
C ASN A 8 11.62 -0.91 -3.62
N ASN A 9 10.54 -1.06 -4.39
CA ASN A 9 9.31 -0.30 -4.19
C ASN A 9 8.30 -1.08 -3.34
N LEU A 10 7.19 -0.44 -2.98
CA LEU A 10 6.15 -1.03 -2.14
C LEU A 10 5.61 -2.35 -2.72
N THR A 11 5.36 -2.39 -4.03
CA THR A 11 4.82 -3.59 -4.71
C THR A 11 5.78 -4.76 -4.62
N SER A 12 7.07 -4.53 -4.93
CA SER A 12 8.11 -5.57 -4.83
C SER A 12 8.27 -6.10 -3.40
N LEU A 13 8.22 -5.22 -2.41
CA LEU A 13 8.34 -5.60 -1.01
C LEU A 13 7.15 -6.43 -0.52
N ILE A 14 5.92 -6.04 -0.89
CA ILE A 14 4.71 -6.80 -0.56
C ILE A 14 4.77 -8.18 -1.21
N LEU A 15 5.12 -8.24 -2.49
CA LEU A 15 5.24 -9.49 -3.24
C LEU A 15 6.30 -10.40 -2.61
N ALA A 16 7.49 -9.86 -2.31
CA ALA A 16 8.56 -10.58 -1.62
C ALA A 16 8.07 -11.19 -0.31
N TYR A 17 7.37 -10.40 0.50
CA TYR A 17 6.86 -10.86 1.78
C TYR A 17 5.82 -11.99 1.63
N ILE A 18 4.87 -11.85 0.70
CA ILE A 18 3.85 -12.88 0.43
C ILE A 18 4.49 -14.18 -0.07
N LEU A 19 5.43 -14.09 -1.02
CA LEU A 19 6.13 -15.26 -1.56
C LEU A 19 7.01 -15.93 -0.50
N SER A 20 7.65 -15.16 0.38
CA SER A 20 8.46 -15.70 1.46
C SER A 20 7.66 -16.58 2.43
N LYS A 21 6.39 -16.24 2.67
CA LYS A 21 5.45 -17.06 3.47
C LYS A 21 5.09 -18.40 2.78
N LYS A 22 5.31 -18.50 1.48
CA LYS A 22 5.12 -19.72 0.69
C LYS A 22 6.41 -20.49 0.44
N ASN A 23 7.43 -20.25 1.27
CA ASN A 23 8.74 -20.92 1.24
C ASN A 23 9.55 -20.70 -0.06
N PHE A 24 9.33 -19.58 -0.78
CA PHE A 24 10.21 -19.16 -1.86
C PHE A 24 11.45 -18.47 -1.29
N ASN A 25 12.60 -18.66 -1.91
CA ASN A 25 13.80 -17.86 -1.67
C ASN A 25 13.75 -16.65 -2.60
N ILE A 26 13.83 -15.45 -2.02
CA ILE A 26 13.63 -14.18 -2.74
C ILE A 26 14.96 -13.41 -2.76
N GLU A 27 15.32 -12.89 -3.92
CA GLU A 27 16.40 -11.92 -4.08
C GLU A 27 15.84 -10.62 -4.64
N ILE A 28 16.10 -9.50 -3.95
CA ILE A 28 15.64 -8.17 -4.37
C ILE A 28 16.85 -7.37 -4.82
N TYR A 29 16.86 -7.00 -6.10
CA TYR A 29 17.89 -6.17 -6.70
C TYR A 29 17.37 -4.76 -6.90
N SER A 30 18.07 -3.76 -6.37
CA SER A 30 17.72 -2.37 -6.56
C SER A 30 18.97 -1.51 -6.74
N LEU A 31 18.85 -0.46 -7.54
CA LEU A 31 19.88 0.57 -7.58
C LEU A 31 19.95 1.27 -6.22
N LYS A 32 21.16 1.52 -5.74
CA LYS A 32 21.36 2.34 -4.55
C LYS A 32 20.84 3.73 -4.84
N SER A 33 19.70 4.09 -4.28
CA SER A 33 19.19 5.46 -4.36
C SER A 33 20.06 6.35 -3.47
N SER A 34 20.68 7.34 -4.07
CA SER A 34 21.55 8.28 -3.36
C SER A 34 20.80 9.33 -2.52
N LYS A 35 19.49 9.41 -2.61
CA LYS A 35 18.68 10.37 -1.83
C LYS A 35 17.38 9.72 -1.39
N HIS A 36 17.10 9.75 -0.09
CA HIS A 36 15.77 9.55 0.45
C HIS A 36 14.88 10.73 0.01
N VAL A 37 14.25 10.62 -1.14
CA VAL A 37 13.15 11.52 -1.48
C VAL A 37 12.02 11.16 -0.52
N PHE A 38 11.72 12.06 0.44
CA PHE A 38 10.55 11.91 1.30
C PHE A 38 9.33 11.87 0.40
N ASN A 39 8.74 10.71 0.32
CA ASN A 39 7.55 10.52 -0.49
C ASN A 39 6.33 10.88 0.37
N THR A 40 5.89 12.13 0.26
CA THR A 40 4.76 12.67 1.04
C THR A 40 3.40 12.21 0.53
N ARG A 41 3.36 11.43 -0.55
CA ARG A 41 2.10 10.97 -1.13
C ARG A 41 1.33 10.03 -0.19
N THR A 42 0.02 10.10 -0.32
CA THR A 42 -0.92 9.19 0.33
C THR A 42 -1.43 8.17 -0.67
N LEU A 43 -1.70 6.96 -0.21
CA LEU A 43 -2.28 5.88 -1.01
C LEU A 43 -3.70 5.62 -0.54
N GLY A 44 -4.61 5.47 -1.50
CA GLY A 44 -5.95 4.95 -1.26
C GLY A 44 -5.96 3.43 -1.48
N ILE A 45 -6.44 2.70 -0.47
CA ILE A 45 -6.58 1.25 -0.52
C ILE A 45 -8.06 0.93 -0.39
N THR A 46 -8.65 0.22 -1.37
CA THR A 46 -10.03 -0.23 -1.27
C THR A 46 -10.22 -1.18 -0.09
N ALA A 47 -11.44 -1.25 0.44
CA ALA A 47 -11.75 -2.14 1.56
C ALA A 47 -11.40 -3.61 1.26
N SER A 48 -11.66 -4.07 0.02
CA SER A 48 -11.33 -5.43 -0.42
C SER A 48 -9.82 -5.68 -0.45
N ASN A 49 -9.03 -4.72 -0.97
CA ASN A 49 -7.58 -4.82 -0.99
C ASN A 49 -6.97 -4.76 0.41
N LEU A 50 -7.52 -3.90 1.29
CA LEU A 50 -7.10 -3.86 2.69
C LEU A 50 -7.32 -5.21 3.37
N LYS A 51 -8.52 -5.78 3.23
CA LYS A 51 -8.86 -7.11 3.77
C LYS A 51 -7.92 -8.21 3.21
N TYR A 52 -7.56 -8.12 1.93
CA TYR A 52 -6.59 -9.05 1.33
C TYR A 52 -5.20 -8.88 1.95
N LEU A 53 -4.71 -7.65 2.08
CA LEU A 53 -3.40 -7.36 2.65
C LEU A 53 -3.31 -7.76 4.13
N GLU A 54 -4.38 -7.63 4.90
CA GLU A 54 -4.42 -8.01 6.31
C GLU A 54 -4.27 -9.51 6.57
N LYS A 55 -4.49 -10.36 5.56
CA LYS A 55 -4.13 -11.79 5.64
C LYS A 55 -2.62 -12.01 5.81
N TYR A 56 -1.82 -11.02 5.43
CA TYR A 56 -0.35 -11.09 5.47
C TYR A 56 0.27 -10.06 6.41
N LEU A 57 -0.36 -8.89 6.53
CA LEU A 57 0.11 -7.74 7.30
C LEU A 57 -0.88 -7.43 8.42
N ASP A 58 -0.67 -8.06 9.58
CA ASP A 58 -1.57 -7.92 10.72
C ASP A 58 -1.74 -6.45 11.12
N ASN A 59 -2.97 -6.05 11.43
CA ASN A 59 -3.35 -4.73 11.92
C ASN A 59 -3.00 -3.56 10.96
N LEU A 60 -2.98 -3.79 9.65
CA LEU A 60 -2.72 -2.72 8.69
C LEU A 60 -3.78 -1.61 8.78
N SER A 61 -5.04 -1.96 8.99
CA SER A 61 -6.16 -1.03 9.16
C SER A 61 -5.95 -0.01 10.28
N ARG A 62 -5.25 -0.36 11.36
CA ARG A 62 -4.92 0.59 12.45
C ARG A 62 -4.02 1.74 12.01
N ASN A 63 -3.39 1.62 10.86
CA ASN A 63 -2.50 2.62 10.28
C ASN A 63 -3.13 3.37 9.11
N THR A 64 -4.42 3.18 8.89
CA THR A 64 -5.18 3.82 7.81
C THR A 64 -6.25 4.73 8.37
N ASN A 65 -6.63 5.75 7.59
CA ASN A 65 -7.81 6.57 7.83
C ASN A 65 -8.91 6.13 6.85
N CYS A 66 -10.06 5.80 7.39
CA CYS A 66 -11.24 5.43 6.61
C CYS A 66 -11.83 6.65 5.91
N ILE A 67 -12.24 6.48 4.66
CA ILE A 67 -12.99 7.44 3.87
C ILE A 67 -14.31 6.79 3.50
N ASP A 68 -15.39 7.36 3.97
CA ASP A 68 -16.76 6.90 3.77
C ASP A 68 -17.55 7.81 2.81
N GLU A 69 -17.04 9.00 2.54
CA GLU A 69 -17.68 9.95 1.64
C GLU A 69 -16.66 10.60 0.70
N ILE A 70 -17.00 10.69 -0.58
CA ILE A 70 -16.24 11.43 -1.60
C ILE A 70 -17.18 12.37 -2.33
N LYS A 71 -16.85 13.67 -2.31
CA LYS A 71 -17.56 14.70 -3.07
C LYS A 71 -16.73 15.16 -4.25
N VAL A 72 -17.32 15.10 -5.44
CA VAL A 72 -16.72 15.67 -6.65
C VAL A 72 -17.53 16.90 -7.02
N LEU A 73 -16.89 18.05 -7.00
CA LEU A 73 -17.49 19.32 -7.38
C LEU A 73 -17.07 19.66 -8.82
N ILE A 74 -18.04 19.86 -9.69
CA ILE A 74 -17.81 20.28 -11.07
C ILE A 74 -18.34 21.69 -11.21
N GLN A 75 -17.45 22.63 -11.51
CA GLN A 75 -17.82 24.03 -11.78
C GLN A 75 -17.77 24.27 -13.28
N ASN A 76 -18.94 24.43 -13.89
CA ASN A 76 -19.11 24.70 -15.31
C ASN A 76 -19.80 26.06 -15.49
N GLY A 77 -19.03 27.15 -15.43
CA GLY A 77 -19.54 28.51 -15.51
C GLY A 77 -20.48 28.85 -14.34
N LYS A 78 -21.78 28.92 -14.58
CA LYS A 78 -22.81 29.26 -13.57
C LYS A 78 -23.45 28.06 -12.86
N ILE A 79 -23.15 26.85 -13.32
CA ILE A 79 -23.75 25.62 -12.78
C ILE A 79 -22.69 24.91 -11.94
N ASN A 80 -23.01 24.71 -10.66
CA ASN A 80 -22.22 23.86 -9.76
C ASN A 80 -22.93 22.52 -9.68
N GLU A 81 -22.28 21.47 -10.20
CA GLU A 81 -22.76 20.09 -10.07
C GLU A 81 -21.95 19.39 -8.98
N GLU A 82 -22.63 18.66 -8.13
CA GLU A 82 -22.01 17.86 -7.06
C GLU A 82 -22.33 16.37 -7.32
N ILE A 83 -21.28 15.57 -7.40
CA ILE A 83 -21.40 14.11 -7.40
C ILE A 83 -20.95 13.61 -6.05
N LEU A 84 -21.89 13.02 -5.31
CA LEU A 84 -21.65 12.45 -3.99
C LEU A 84 -21.54 10.93 -4.10
N PHE A 85 -20.37 10.41 -3.75
CA PHE A 85 -20.18 8.99 -3.52
C PHE A 85 -20.26 8.75 -2.00
N ASN A 86 -21.36 8.19 -1.57
CA ASN A 86 -21.59 7.79 -0.20
C ASN A 86 -22.23 6.41 -0.25
N GLN A 87 -21.57 5.41 0.31
CA GLN A 87 -22.18 4.11 0.54
C GLN A 87 -22.51 4.01 2.02
N ASN A 88 -23.78 4.06 2.37
CA ASN A 88 -24.27 3.91 3.74
C ASN A 88 -23.53 2.75 4.44
N SER A 89 -22.70 3.08 5.41
CA SER A 89 -21.93 2.16 6.25
C SER A 89 -20.79 1.37 5.58
N ILE A 90 -20.42 1.63 4.34
CA ILE A 90 -19.32 0.93 3.67
C ILE A 90 -18.15 1.88 3.48
N ASN A 91 -17.04 1.50 4.05
CA ASN A 91 -15.75 2.13 3.82
C ASN A 91 -15.38 2.11 2.32
N LEU A 92 -15.33 3.27 1.68
CA LEU A 92 -14.97 3.40 0.27
C LEU A 92 -13.48 3.16 0.04
N PHE A 93 -12.66 3.85 0.84
CA PHE A 93 -11.21 3.76 0.81
C PHE A 93 -10.60 3.87 2.19
N ASN A 94 -9.41 3.32 2.33
CA ASN A 94 -8.54 3.51 3.48
C ASN A 94 -7.28 4.22 3.03
N MET A 95 -7.03 5.40 3.58
CA MET A 95 -5.88 6.23 3.23
C MET A 95 -4.71 5.95 4.15
N ILE A 96 -3.54 5.73 3.59
CA ILE A 96 -2.28 5.54 4.34
C ILE A 96 -1.16 6.37 3.71
N LYS A 97 -0.30 6.95 4.54
CA LYS A 97 0.92 7.60 4.06
C LYS A 97 1.86 6.55 3.47
N TYR A 98 2.37 6.80 2.26
CA TYR A 98 3.27 5.89 1.57
C TYR A 98 4.49 5.51 2.42
N ASP A 99 5.12 6.50 3.06
CA ASP A 99 6.30 6.27 3.92
C ASP A 99 5.99 5.39 5.13
N GLN A 100 4.80 5.54 5.70
CA GLN A 100 4.34 4.70 6.81
C GLN A 100 4.16 3.26 6.34
N PHE A 101 3.52 3.06 5.19
CA PHE A 101 3.30 1.73 4.64
C PHE A 101 4.63 1.05 4.27
N ILE A 102 5.56 1.77 3.63
CA ILE A 102 6.90 1.24 3.34
C ILE A 102 7.65 0.82 4.61
N LYS A 103 7.58 1.61 5.68
CA LYS A 103 8.19 1.26 6.96
C LYS A 103 7.63 -0.04 7.55
N ILE A 104 6.31 -0.20 7.50
CA ILE A 104 5.63 -1.41 7.97
C ILE A 104 6.13 -2.63 7.21
N ILE A 105 6.11 -2.57 5.87
CA ILE A 105 6.50 -3.72 5.05
C ILE A 105 8.00 -4.02 5.13
N LYS A 106 8.88 -3.01 5.15
CA LYS A 106 10.31 -3.20 5.32
C LYS A 106 10.65 -3.91 6.62
N LYS A 107 10.00 -3.55 7.73
CA LYS A 107 10.15 -4.23 9.01
C LYS A 107 9.76 -5.71 8.92
N LYS A 108 8.68 -6.04 8.22
CA LYS A 108 8.24 -7.44 8.04
C LYS A 108 9.18 -8.23 7.13
N VAL A 109 9.68 -7.61 6.05
CA VAL A 109 10.62 -8.22 5.10
C VAL A 109 11.97 -8.49 5.74
N SER A 110 12.53 -7.56 6.54
CA SER A 110 13.82 -7.72 7.21
C SER A 110 13.84 -8.85 8.24
N GLN A 111 12.68 -9.30 8.71
CA GLN A 111 12.55 -10.43 9.64
C GLN A 111 12.57 -11.80 8.92
N LYS A 112 12.59 -11.82 7.59
CA LYS A 112 12.54 -13.05 6.79
C LYS A 112 13.93 -13.49 6.34
N LYS A 113 14.35 -14.67 6.80
CA LYS A 113 15.67 -15.25 6.45
C LYS A 113 15.79 -15.65 4.96
N ASN A 114 14.67 -15.89 4.30
CA ASN A 114 14.60 -16.30 2.89
C ASN A 114 14.39 -15.11 1.94
N ILE A 115 14.61 -13.88 2.40
CA ILE A 115 14.65 -12.67 1.56
C ILE A 115 16.03 -12.04 1.68
N LEU A 116 16.71 -11.85 0.53
CA LEU A 116 18.01 -11.22 0.41
C LEU A 116 17.87 -9.89 -0.38
N PHE A 117 18.73 -8.90 -0.02
CA PHE A 117 18.82 -7.59 -0.69
C PHE A 117 20.19 -7.40 -1.31
#